data_fc3c1c169e46a65612ed98d3e8b4a498
#
_entry.id   fc3c1c169e46a65612ed98d3e8b4a498
#
_cell.length_a   1.000
_cell.length_b   1.000
_cell.length_c   1.000
_cell.angle_alpha   90.00
_cell.angle_beta   90.00
_cell.angle_gamma   90.00
#
_symmetry.space_group_name_H-M   'P 1'
#
loop_
_entity.id
_entity.type
_entity.pdbx_description
1 polymer ?
#
loop_
_entity_poly.entity_id
_entity_poly.type
_entity_poly.pdbx_seq_one_letter_code
_entity_poly.pdbx_strand_id
1 'polypeptide(L)'
;EHIIALSVFMNNHLQIDLLGCADCRNSFIIAVLDKRIKDVEAKTSIGAVDKIRLIKNKTDLDFQEVSYDRRGFFKTLKDFTRMQTAGLFGDEDHGEERQAYSAKTVPFKRDLLNRVLEISPEETRKALLKNYYYTVDATDTCNNCFACIGMCPTGALKIESKGDDRELFFNTSLCNGCGLCEGFCMSSSVAIKKGFSGDNPFEFIRAKKK
;
A
#
# COMPACT_ATOMS: atom_id res chain seq x y z
N GLU A 1 -0.64 -5.03 -2.11
CA GLU A 1 -1.13 -4.21 -0.99
C GLU A 1 -2.64 -4.43 -0.76
N HIS A 2 -3.52 -4.33 -1.79
CA HIS A 2 -4.97 -4.56 -1.63
C HIS A 2 -5.31 -5.97 -1.12
N ILE A 3 -4.66 -7.03 -1.63
CA ILE A 3 -4.86 -8.42 -1.17
C ILE A 3 -4.56 -8.51 0.33
N ILE A 4 -3.46 -7.90 0.77
CA ILE A 4 -3.07 -7.86 2.19
C ILE A 4 -4.15 -7.17 3.02
N ALA A 5 -4.59 -5.99 2.59
CA ALA A 5 -5.62 -5.23 3.29
C ALA A 5 -6.95 -6.01 3.37
N LEU A 6 -7.40 -6.59 2.26
CA LEU A 6 -8.61 -7.42 2.25
C LEU A 6 -8.49 -8.62 3.20
N SER A 7 -7.33 -9.30 3.22
CA SER A 7 -7.12 -10.45 4.10
C SER A 7 -7.15 -10.08 5.59
N VAL A 8 -6.74 -8.86 5.95
CA VAL A 8 -6.67 -8.42 7.35
C VAL A 8 -7.97 -7.78 7.82
N PHE A 9 -8.56 -6.89 6.99
CA PHE A 9 -9.75 -6.13 7.38
C PHE A 9 -11.07 -6.89 7.21
N MET A 10 -11.12 -7.90 6.31
CA MET A 10 -12.35 -8.68 6.12
C MET A 10 -12.46 -9.79 7.17
N ASN A 11 -13.55 -9.77 7.93
CA ASN A 11 -13.83 -10.82 8.90
C ASN A 11 -14.38 -12.10 8.26
N ASN A 12 -15.00 -11.98 7.08
CA ASN A 12 -15.60 -13.08 6.34
C ASN A 12 -14.75 -13.45 5.12
N HIS A 13 -15.02 -14.62 4.54
CA HIS A 13 -14.42 -15.02 3.27
C HIS A 13 -14.87 -14.10 2.15
N LEU A 14 -13.90 -13.62 1.37
CA LEU A 14 -14.15 -12.84 0.16
C LEU A 14 -14.20 -13.80 -1.02
N GLN A 15 -15.29 -13.80 -1.76
CA GLN A 15 -15.43 -14.51 -3.02
C GLN A 15 -15.23 -13.55 -4.19
N ILE A 16 -14.31 -13.87 -5.07
CA ILE A 16 -14.08 -13.11 -6.30
C ILE A 16 -14.67 -13.91 -7.45
N ASP A 17 -15.78 -13.41 -8.01
CA ASP A 17 -16.46 -14.04 -9.15
C ASP A 17 -15.64 -13.85 -10.43
N LEU A 18 -15.20 -14.97 -11.00
CA LEU A 18 -14.42 -15.05 -12.24
C LEU A 18 -15.15 -15.88 -13.32
N LEU A 19 -16.46 -16.12 -13.17
CA LEU A 19 -17.24 -16.98 -14.08
C LEU A 19 -17.17 -16.50 -15.53
N GLY A 20 -17.17 -15.19 -15.75
CA GLY A 20 -17.05 -14.61 -17.09
C GLY A 20 -15.62 -14.38 -17.58
N CYS A 21 -14.62 -14.75 -16.80
CA CYS A 21 -13.21 -14.45 -17.11
C CYS A 21 -12.52 -15.53 -17.95
N ALA A 22 -13.06 -16.76 -18.01
CA ALA A 22 -12.45 -17.87 -18.75
C ALA A 22 -12.33 -17.58 -20.25
N ASP A 23 -13.37 -17.01 -20.84
CA ASP A 23 -13.45 -16.68 -22.27
C ASP A 23 -13.05 -15.23 -22.59
N CYS A 24 -12.58 -14.51 -21.58
CA CYS A 24 -12.16 -13.11 -21.73
C CYS A 24 -10.74 -13.02 -22.32
N ARG A 25 -10.48 -11.98 -23.12
CA ARG A 25 -9.12 -11.67 -23.62
C ARG A 25 -8.10 -11.48 -22.49
N ASN A 26 -8.56 -11.14 -21.29
CA ASN A 26 -7.75 -10.94 -20.09
C ASN A 26 -7.76 -12.16 -19.15
N SER A 27 -8.08 -13.36 -19.62
CA SER A 27 -8.14 -14.59 -18.82
C SER A 27 -6.84 -14.91 -18.08
N PHE A 28 -5.69 -14.42 -18.56
CA PHE A 28 -4.39 -14.52 -17.87
C PHE A 28 -4.40 -13.90 -16.45
N ILE A 29 -5.30 -12.96 -16.18
CA ILE A 29 -5.45 -12.32 -14.85
C ILE A 29 -5.79 -13.36 -13.78
N ILE A 30 -6.53 -14.42 -14.11
CA ILE A 30 -6.91 -15.49 -13.17
C ILE A 30 -5.67 -16.14 -12.56
N ALA A 31 -4.72 -16.54 -13.42
CA ALA A 31 -3.49 -17.17 -12.97
C ALA A 31 -2.58 -16.19 -12.19
N VAL A 32 -2.54 -14.93 -12.62
CA VAL A 32 -1.76 -13.87 -11.95
C VAL A 32 -2.33 -13.59 -10.56
N LEU A 33 -3.65 -13.54 -10.42
CA LEU A 33 -4.31 -13.27 -9.14
C LEU A 33 -4.09 -14.43 -8.15
N ASP A 34 -4.29 -15.68 -8.60
CA ASP A 34 -4.04 -16.88 -7.80
C ASP A 34 -2.58 -16.92 -7.31
N LYS A 35 -1.64 -16.70 -8.22
CA LYS A 35 -0.22 -16.63 -7.86
C LYS A 35 0.06 -15.54 -6.83
N ARG A 36 -0.54 -14.35 -6.97
CA ARG A 36 -0.33 -13.25 -6.04
C ARG A 36 -0.91 -13.51 -4.66
N ILE A 37 -2.07 -14.17 -4.56
CA ILE A 37 -2.65 -14.58 -3.28
C ILE A 37 -1.72 -15.56 -2.57
N LYS A 38 -1.23 -16.57 -3.28
CA LYS A 38 -0.26 -17.55 -2.77
C LYS A 38 1.07 -16.91 -2.37
N ASP A 39 1.58 -15.97 -3.16
CA ASP A 39 2.81 -15.22 -2.86
C ASP A 39 2.68 -14.35 -1.60
N VAL A 40 1.51 -13.76 -1.38
CA VAL A 40 1.22 -12.99 -0.16
C VAL A 40 1.21 -13.93 1.04
N GLU A 41 0.50 -15.07 0.95
CA GLU A 41 0.45 -16.05 2.02
C GLU A 41 1.84 -16.58 2.39
N ALA A 42 2.62 -16.98 1.40
CA ALA A 42 3.97 -17.51 1.60
C ALA A 42 4.93 -16.49 2.26
N LYS A 43 4.69 -15.18 2.06
CA LYS A 43 5.55 -14.12 2.59
C LYS A 43 5.10 -13.56 3.93
N THR A 44 3.83 -13.69 4.30
CA THR A 44 3.25 -12.97 5.45
C THR A 44 2.42 -13.82 6.38
N SER A 45 1.99 -15.01 5.93
CA SER A 45 1.15 -15.94 6.73
C SER A 45 -0.10 -15.27 7.33
N ILE A 46 -0.76 -14.39 6.55
CA ILE A 46 -1.94 -13.63 7.02
C ILE A 46 -3.27 -14.33 6.73
N GLY A 47 -3.24 -15.56 6.23
CA GLY A 47 -4.44 -16.31 5.86
C GLY A 47 -5.09 -15.86 4.55
N ALA A 48 -4.33 -15.29 3.62
CA ALA A 48 -4.85 -14.77 2.36
C ALA A 48 -5.50 -15.86 1.49
N VAL A 49 -4.94 -17.07 1.48
CA VAL A 49 -5.46 -18.21 0.72
C VAL A 49 -6.79 -18.70 1.28
N ASP A 50 -6.94 -18.70 2.60
CA ASP A 50 -8.17 -19.13 3.26
C ASP A 50 -9.29 -18.10 3.14
N LYS A 51 -8.93 -16.83 3.19
CA LYS A 51 -9.90 -15.72 3.18
C LYS A 51 -10.37 -15.29 1.79
N ILE A 52 -9.54 -15.49 0.75
CA ILE A 52 -9.86 -15.04 -0.61
C ILE A 52 -10.04 -16.26 -1.52
N ARG A 53 -11.28 -16.50 -1.94
CA ARG A 53 -11.64 -17.59 -2.86
C ARG A 53 -11.89 -17.06 -4.26
N LEU A 54 -11.25 -17.67 -5.26
CA LEU A 54 -11.47 -17.38 -6.67
C LEU A 54 -12.53 -18.35 -7.21
N ILE A 55 -13.72 -17.87 -7.52
CA ILE A 55 -14.84 -18.66 -8.01
C ILE A 55 -14.77 -18.77 -9.51
N LYS A 56 -14.54 -19.97 -10.01
CA LYS A 56 -14.41 -20.29 -11.44
C LYS A 56 -15.63 -21.04 -12.00
N ASN A 57 -16.39 -21.72 -11.13
CA ASN A 57 -17.58 -22.47 -11.48
C ASN A 57 -18.77 -21.92 -10.70
N LYS A 58 -19.93 -21.90 -11.32
CA LYS A 58 -21.18 -21.39 -10.72
C LYS A 58 -21.57 -22.20 -9.46
N THR A 59 -21.21 -23.48 -9.42
CA THR A 59 -21.47 -24.38 -8.29
C THR A 59 -20.67 -24.03 -7.03
N ASP A 60 -19.56 -23.30 -7.19
CA ASP A 60 -18.65 -22.95 -6.10
C ASP A 60 -19.01 -21.59 -5.48
N LEU A 61 -20.00 -20.91 -6.06
CA LEU A 61 -20.49 -19.63 -5.59
C LEU A 61 -21.44 -19.85 -4.40
N ASP A 62 -20.98 -19.49 -3.22
CA ASP A 62 -21.79 -19.48 -2.00
C ASP A 62 -22.47 -18.10 -1.88
N PHE A 63 -23.48 -17.89 -2.69
CA PHE A 63 -24.23 -16.66 -2.75
C PHE A 63 -25.66 -16.90 -2.30
N GLN A 64 -26.05 -16.32 -1.17
CA GLN A 64 -27.45 -16.18 -0.82
C GLN A 64 -28.03 -14.99 -1.59
N GLU A 65 -28.91 -15.27 -2.56
CA GLU A 65 -29.70 -14.22 -3.21
C GLU A 65 -30.56 -13.51 -2.17
N VAL A 66 -30.09 -12.41 -1.65
CA VAL A 66 -30.90 -11.54 -0.81
C VAL A 66 -31.74 -10.67 -1.75
N SER A 67 -32.97 -11.09 -1.98
CA SER A 67 -33.95 -10.30 -2.72
C SER A 67 -34.32 -9.08 -1.87
N TYR A 68 -33.86 -7.92 -2.28
CA TYR A 68 -34.29 -6.65 -1.67
C TYR A 68 -35.49 -6.10 -2.44
N ASP A 69 -36.55 -5.79 -1.72
CA ASP A 69 -37.57 -4.87 -2.25
C ASP A 69 -36.97 -3.45 -2.38
N ARG A 70 -37.65 -2.56 -3.11
CA ARG A 70 -37.13 -1.19 -3.32
C ARG A 70 -36.80 -0.48 -2.00
N ARG A 71 -37.57 -0.68 -0.93
CA ARG A 71 -37.36 -0.03 0.37
C ARG A 71 -36.18 -0.65 1.12
N GLY A 72 -36.04 -1.96 1.06
CA GLY A 72 -34.89 -2.70 1.60
C GLY A 72 -33.59 -2.27 0.94
N PHE A 73 -33.57 -2.11 -0.39
CA PHE A 73 -32.40 -1.62 -1.11
C PHE A 73 -31.95 -0.23 -0.64
N PHE A 74 -32.86 0.74 -0.53
CA PHE A 74 -32.54 2.08 -0.05
C PHE A 74 -32.10 2.11 1.42
N LYS A 75 -32.67 1.24 2.24
CA LYS A 75 -32.25 1.10 3.65
C LYS A 75 -30.81 0.56 3.73
N THR A 76 -30.51 -0.50 3.01
CA THR A 76 -29.17 -1.09 2.95
C THR A 76 -28.15 -0.12 2.37
N LEU A 77 -28.51 0.63 1.32
CA LEU A 77 -27.65 1.67 0.74
C LEU A 77 -27.35 2.79 1.75
N LYS A 78 -28.37 3.21 2.50
CA LYS A 78 -28.21 4.21 3.56
C LYS A 78 -27.35 3.72 4.74
N ASP A 79 -27.50 2.46 5.12
CA ASP A 79 -26.69 1.84 6.16
C ASP A 79 -25.26 1.64 5.69
N PHE A 80 -25.05 1.25 4.41
CA PHE A 80 -23.72 1.14 3.79
C PHE A 80 -23.00 2.49 3.70
N THR A 81 -23.71 3.55 3.29
CA THR A 81 -23.13 4.91 3.28
C THR A 81 -22.80 5.40 4.69
N ARG A 82 -23.64 5.11 5.70
CA ARG A 82 -23.34 5.42 7.09
C ARG A 82 -22.12 4.66 7.63
N MET A 83 -21.95 3.38 7.31
CA MET A 83 -20.77 2.61 7.68
C MET A 83 -19.50 3.14 7.02
N GLN A 84 -19.57 3.56 5.76
CA GLN A 84 -18.42 4.13 5.06
C GLN A 84 -18.03 5.51 5.59
N THR A 85 -19.03 6.35 5.97
CA THR A 85 -18.75 7.68 6.52
C THR A 85 -18.24 7.65 7.96
N ALA A 86 -18.54 6.59 8.73
CA ALA A 86 -18.11 6.49 10.14
C ALA A 86 -16.69 5.91 10.34
N GLY A 87 -16.11 5.26 9.34
CA GLY A 87 -14.87 4.49 9.54
C GLY A 87 -13.74 4.66 8.54
N LEU A 88 -13.99 5.27 7.37
CA LEU A 88 -12.98 5.33 6.29
C LEU A 88 -12.63 6.75 5.81
N PHE A 89 -13.45 7.73 6.15
CA PHE A 89 -13.16 9.12 5.85
C PHE A 89 -13.08 9.87 7.19
N GLY A 90 -11.89 9.95 7.76
CA GLY A 90 -11.57 11.10 8.59
C GLY A 90 -11.81 12.32 7.70
N ASP A 91 -12.54 13.32 8.21
CA ASP A 91 -12.74 14.60 7.57
C ASP A 91 -11.37 15.22 7.20
N GLU A 92 -10.86 14.91 6.03
CA GLU A 92 -9.95 15.81 5.34
C GLU A 92 -10.83 16.73 4.53
N ASP A 93 -10.99 17.93 5.04
CA ASP A 93 -11.57 19.09 4.39
C ASP A 93 -10.78 19.37 3.09
N HIS A 94 -11.22 18.74 1.99
CA HIS A 94 -10.69 19.01 0.67
C HIS A 94 -11.32 20.29 0.15
N GLY A 95 -10.86 21.42 0.71
CA GLY A 95 -11.00 22.69 0.03
C GLY A 95 -10.43 22.53 -1.37
N GLU A 96 -11.24 22.83 -2.39
CA GLU A 96 -10.86 22.87 -3.80
C GLU A 96 -9.85 24.00 -4.07
N GLU A 97 -8.67 23.90 -3.47
CA GLU A 97 -7.52 24.62 -3.99
C GLU A 97 -6.89 23.71 -5.05
N ARG A 98 -6.78 24.23 -6.27
CA ARG A 98 -5.98 23.62 -7.35
C ARG A 98 -4.59 23.34 -6.78
N GLN A 99 -4.40 22.10 -6.29
CA GLN A 99 -3.13 21.70 -5.76
C GLN A 99 -2.10 21.82 -6.87
N ALA A 100 -1.12 22.68 -6.64
CA ALA A 100 0.00 22.86 -7.54
C ALA A 100 0.64 21.50 -7.80
N TYR A 101 1.26 21.32 -8.97
CA TYR A 101 1.97 20.12 -9.44
C TYR A 101 3.02 19.59 -8.43
N SER A 102 3.26 20.32 -7.35
CA SER A 102 4.21 20.01 -6.27
C SER A 102 3.58 19.29 -5.07
N ALA A 103 2.28 19.04 -5.03
CA ALA A 103 1.66 18.36 -3.91
C ALA A 103 2.08 16.87 -3.89
N LYS A 104 2.82 16.49 -2.86
CA LYS A 104 3.29 15.12 -2.65
C LYS A 104 2.18 14.32 -1.98
N THR A 105 1.77 13.22 -2.61
CA THR A 105 0.62 12.43 -2.17
C THR A 105 1.01 10.97 -1.97
N VAL A 106 0.67 10.42 -0.82
CA VAL A 106 0.83 8.99 -0.56
C VAL A 106 -0.30 8.24 -1.25
N PRO A 107 -0.01 7.23 -2.11
CA PRO A 107 -1.05 6.44 -2.75
C PRO A 107 -1.92 5.70 -1.73
N PHE A 108 -3.24 5.68 -1.94
CA PHE A 108 -4.20 5.02 -1.06
C PHE A 108 -3.83 3.57 -0.71
N LYS A 109 -3.32 2.81 -1.67
CA LYS A 109 -2.84 1.44 -1.43
C LYS A 109 -1.70 1.36 -0.41
N ARG A 110 -0.85 2.39 -0.32
CA ARG A 110 0.23 2.48 0.67
C ARG A 110 -0.34 2.82 2.05
N ASP A 111 -1.30 3.73 2.10
CA ASP A 111 -2.02 4.05 3.33
C ASP A 111 -2.73 2.83 3.91
N LEU A 112 -3.44 2.05 3.07
CA LEU A 112 -4.04 0.78 3.50
C LEU A 112 -3.00 -0.19 4.09
N LEU A 113 -1.83 -0.31 3.48
CA LEU A 113 -0.78 -1.19 3.98
C LEU A 113 -0.22 -0.70 5.32
N ASN A 114 -0.09 0.62 5.50
CA ASN A 114 0.33 1.21 6.77
C ASN A 114 -0.66 0.89 7.89
N ARG A 115 -1.96 1.03 7.64
CA ARG A 115 -3.01 0.67 8.61
C ARG A 115 -2.96 -0.82 8.98
N VAL A 116 -2.73 -1.70 7.99
CA VAL A 116 -2.52 -3.14 8.27
C VAL A 116 -1.30 -3.34 9.16
N LEU A 117 -0.20 -2.63 8.87
CA LEU A 117 1.03 -2.75 9.67
C LEU A 117 0.81 -2.37 11.13
N GLU A 118 0.04 -1.30 11.39
CA GLU A 118 -0.27 -0.82 12.75
C GLU A 118 -0.99 -1.85 13.60
N ILE A 119 -1.97 -2.56 13.02
CA ILE A 119 -2.81 -3.52 13.74
C ILE A 119 -2.28 -4.94 13.73
N SER A 120 -1.23 -5.22 12.93
CA SER A 120 -0.72 -6.58 12.76
C SER A 120 0.14 -7.02 13.95
N PRO A 121 0.11 -8.32 14.32
CA PRO A 121 1.05 -8.91 15.27
C PRO A 121 2.50 -8.73 14.83
N GLU A 122 3.43 -8.78 15.78
CA GLU A 122 4.86 -8.49 15.56
C GLU A 122 5.49 -9.34 14.45
N GLU A 123 5.18 -10.63 14.40
CA GLU A 123 5.71 -11.53 13.36
C GLU A 123 5.23 -11.13 11.96
N THR A 124 3.95 -10.80 11.84
CA THR A 124 3.37 -10.31 10.58
C THR A 124 3.95 -8.95 10.20
N ARG A 125 4.14 -8.04 11.16
CA ARG A 125 4.78 -6.75 10.94
C ARG A 125 6.18 -6.90 10.36
N LYS A 126 7.01 -7.76 10.95
CA LYS A 126 8.37 -8.05 10.44
C LYS A 126 8.33 -8.59 9.01
N ALA A 127 7.40 -9.51 8.73
CA ALA A 127 7.23 -10.07 7.41
C ALA A 127 6.77 -9.02 6.39
N LEU A 128 5.85 -8.12 6.77
CA LEU A 128 5.40 -7.01 5.93
C LEU A 128 6.54 -6.03 5.66
N LEU A 129 7.26 -5.59 6.69
CA LEU A 129 8.39 -4.67 6.56
C LEU A 129 9.48 -5.23 5.65
N LYS A 130 9.80 -6.50 5.78
CA LYS A 130 10.79 -7.18 4.93
C LYS A 130 10.36 -7.28 3.47
N ASN A 131 9.09 -7.52 3.19
CA ASN A 131 8.62 -7.92 1.86
C ASN A 131 7.90 -6.81 1.08
N TYR A 132 7.37 -5.77 1.74
CA TYR A 132 6.49 -4.78 1.10
C TYR A 132 6.90 -3.33 1.38
N TYR A 133 7.93 -3.12 2.19
CA TYR A 133 8.50 -1.82 2.46
C TYR A 133 9.87 -1.66 1.79
N TYR A 134 10.42 -0.48 1.84
CA TYR A 134 11.67 -0.14 1.18
C TYR A 134 12.58 0.65 2.10
N THR A 135 13.87 0.60 1.83
CA THR A 135 14.88 1.45 2.46
C THR A 135 15.59 2.22 1.35
N VAL A 136 15.91 3.47 1.62
CA VAL A 136 16.76 4.29 0.76
C VAL A 136 18.07 4.54 1.48
N ASP A 137 19.16 4.11 0.86
CA ASP A 137 20.52 4.36 1.33
C ASP A 137 21.18 5.42 0.45
N ALA A 138 21.99 6.29 1.05
CA ALA A 138 22.87 7.21 0.34
C ALA A 138 24.32 6.92 0.70
N THR A 139 25.20 6.86 -0.32
CA THR A 139 26.65 6.64 -0.13
C THR A 139 27.37 7.94 0.18
N ASP A 140 28.65 7.84 0.57
CA ASP A 140 29.50 9.00 0.86
C ASP A 140 29.78 9.88 -0.36
N THR A 141 29.60 9.34 -1.58
CA THR A 141 29.71 10.08 -2.84
C THR A 141 28.51 11.02 -3.08
N CYS A 142 27.50 11.02 -2.22
CA CYS A 142 26.38 11.92 -2.30
C CYS A 142 26.80 13.37 -2.07
N ASN A 143 26.69 14.21 -3.09
CA ASN A 143 27.03 15.63 -3.07
C ASN A 143 25.94 16.52 -2.45
N ASN A 144 24.90 15.95 -1.86
CA ASN A 144 23.79 16.64 -1.25
C ASN A 144 23.06 17.63 -2.20
N CYS A 145 22.96 17.31 -3.49
CA CYS A 145 22.21 18.13 -4.47
C CYS A 145 20.69 18.07 -4.26
N PHE A 146 20.18 17.10 -3.49
CA PHE A 146 18.79 16.91 -3.10
C PHE A 146 17.78 16.76 -4.26
N ALA A 147 18.24 16.48 -5.47
CA ALA A 147 17.36 16.22 -6.61
C ALA A 147 16.38 15.07 -6.34
N CYS A 148 16.80 14.03 -5.61
CA CYS A 148 15.98 12.90 -5.19
C CYS A 148 14.73 13.31 -4.37
N ILE A 149 14.79 14.41 -3.62
CA ILE A 149 13.64 14.96 -2.86
C ILE A 149 12.62 15.57 -3.81
N GLY A 150 13.08 16.36 -4.77
CA GLY A 150 12.20 16.94 -5.79
C GLY A 150 11.47 15.87 -6.60
N MET A 151 12.17 14.79 -6.93
CA MET A 151 11.64 13.68 -7.72
C MET A 151 10.76 12.71 -6.93
N CYS A 152 10.75 12.76 -5.60
CA CYS A 152 9.94 11.86 -4.78
C CYS A 152 8.47 12.31 -4.77
N PRO A 153 7.54 11.54 -5.40
CA PRO A 153 6.15 11.97 -5.53
C PRO A 153 5.36 11.87 -4.21
N THR A 154 5.86 11.09 -3.25
CA THR A 154 5.15 10.79 -1.99
C THR A 154 5.70 11.54 -0.78
N GLY A 155 6.79 12.31 -0.95
CA GLY A 155 7.43 13.00 0.17
C GLY A 155 8.19 12.09 1.13
N ALA A 156 8.51 10.85 0.74
CA ALA A 156 9.28 9.93 1.55
C ALA A 156 10.72 10.39 1.84
N LEU A 157 11.22 11.38 1.11
CA LEU A 157 12.53 11.99 1.30
C LEU A 157 12.38 13.44 1.71
N LYS A 158 13.13 13.88 2.72
CA LYS A 158 13.21 15.28 3.16
C LYS A 158 14.64 15.67 3.53
N ILE A 159 14.88 16.96 3.61
CA ILE A 159 16.11 17.54 4.18
C ILE A 159 15.81 17.98 5.60
N GLU A 160 16.76 17.73 6.49
CA GLU A 160 16.82 18.43 7.77
C GLU A 160 18.15 19.19 7.83
N SER A 161 18.07 20.45 8.25
CA SER A 161 19.24 21.30 8.47
C SER A 161 19.60 21.28 9.94
N LYS A 162 20.87 20.95 10.24
CA LYS A 162 21.43 21.01 11.60
C LYS A 162 22.64 21.94 11.57
N GLY A 163 22.40 23.23 11.82
CA GLY A 163 23.37 24.27 11.55
C GLY A 163 23.62 24.44 10.06
N ASP A 164 24.88 24.44 9.62
CA ASP A 164 25.28 24.51 8.21
C ASP A 164 25.19 23.16 7.48
N ASP A 165 25.06 22.05 8.22
CA ASP A 165 24.95 20.73 7.63
C ASP A 165 23.52 20.42 7.22
N ARG A 166 23.38 19.92 5.98
CA ARG A 166 22.12 19.43 5.43
C ARG A 166 22.18 17.93 5.28
N GLU A 167 21.22 17.24 5.86
CA GLU A 167 21.16 15.79 5.87
C GLU A 167 19.91 15.28 5.19
N LEU A 168 20.05 14.15 4.49
CA LEU A 168 18.94 13.47 3.82
C LEU A 168 18.28 12.48 4.79
N PHE A 169 16.97 12.61 4.95
CA PHE A 169 16.13 11.72 5.74
C PHE A 169 15.11 11.00 4.86
N PHE A 170 14.77 9.80 5.28
CA PHE A 170 13.85 8.91 4.58
C PHE A 170 12.81 8.33 5.52
N ASN A 171 11.56 8.25 5.04
CA ASN A 171 10.45 7.60 5.73
C ASN A 171 9.89 6.46 4.88
N THR A 172 9.96 5.22 5.39
CA THR A 172 9.54 4.02 4.65
C THR A 172 8.03 3.92 4.48
N SER A 173 7.23 4.43 5.44
CA SER A 173 5.76 4.39 5.35
C SER A 173 5.21 5.20 4.18
N LEU A 174 5.93 6.24 3.78
CA LEU A 174 5.57 7.10 2.65
C LEU A 174 6.07 6.55 1.31
N CYS A 175 7.06 5.66 1.32
CA CYS A 175 7.72 5.18 0.10
C CYS A 175 6.90 4.09 -0.62
N ASN A 176 6.57 4.31 -1.87
CA ASN A 176 5.87 3.32 -2.72
C ASN A 176 6.82 2.45 -3.59
N GLY A 177 8.14 2.63 -3.48
CA GLY A 177 9.11 1.84 -4.20
C GLY A 177 9.26 2.18 -5.69
N CYS A 178 8.92 3.39 -6.11
CA CYS A 178 8.93 3.77 -7.54
C CYS A 178 10.32 3.88 -8.18
N GLY A 179 11.40 3.98 -7.40
CA GLY A 179 12.77 4.06 -7.90
C GLY A 179 13.19 5.42 -8.46
N LEU A 180 12.33 6.43 -8.50
CA LEU A 180 12.67 7.73 -9.11
C LEU A 180 13.85 8.42 -8.41
N CYS A 181 13.97 8.28 -7.07
CA CYS A 181 15.11 8.85 -6.34
C CYS A 181 16.46 8.26 -6.77
N GLU A 182 16.49 6.98 -7.11
CA GLU A 182 17.67 6.28 -7.62
C GLU A 182 17.91 6.65 -9.08
N GLY A 183 16.88 6.55 -9.92
CA GLY A 183 17.00 6.79 -11.37
C GLY A 183 17.38 8.23 -11.73
N PHE A 184 17.03 9.23 -10.91
CA PHE A 184 17.39 10.64 -11.10
C PHE A 184 18.62 11.09 -10.29
N CYS A 185 19.31 10.17 -9.62
CA CYS A 185 20.53 10.49 -8.90
C CYS A 185 21.72 10.62 -9.85
N MET A 186 22.11 11.86 -10.17
CA MET A 186 23.23 12.12 -11.13
C MET A 186 24.58 11.57 -10.64
N SER A 187 24.80 11.48 -9.33
CA SER A 187 26.02 10.90 -8.74
C SER A 187 25.91 9.40 -8.51
N SER A 188 24.77 8.76 -8.86
CA SER A 188 24.49 7.34 -8.59
C SER A 188 24.71 6.94 -7.12
N SER A 189 24.55 7.90 -6.21
CA SER A 189 24.84 7.74 -4.78
C SER A 189 23.63 7.28 -3.98
N VAL A 190 22.42 7.29 -4.56
CA VAL A 190 21.19 6.89 -3.89
C VAL A 190 20.73 5.56 -4.45
N ALA A 191 20.46 4.61 -3.56
CA ALA A 191 19.92 3.29 -3.93
C ALA A 191 18.67 2.98 -3.13
N ILE A 192 17.66 2.40 -3.79
CA ILE A 192 16.46 1.89 -3.13
C ILE A 192 16.55 0.37 -3.00
N LYS A 193 16.29 -0.13 -1.81
CA LYS A 193 16.31 -1.56 -1.51
C LYS A 193 14.97 -2.01 -0.95
N LYS A 194 14.58 -3.22 -1.26
CA LYS A 194 13.41 -3.85 -0.66
C LYS A 194 13.72 -4.30 0.75
N GLY A 195 12.78 -4.06 1.65
CA GLY A 195 12.90 -4.36 3.07
C GLY A 195 13.22 -3.12 3.91
N PHE A 196 12.71 -3.14 5.13
CA PHE A 196 12.99 -2.15 6.16
C PHE A 196 13.29 -2.86 7.47
N SER A 197 14.37 -2.46 8.12
CA SER A 197 14.88 -3.06 9.37
C SER A 197 15.04 -2.05 10.51
N GLY A 198 14.53 -0.83 10.36
CA GLY A 198 14.53 0.17 11.44
C GLY A 198 13.45 -0.10 12.48
N ASP A 199 13.56 0.58 13.62
CA ASP A 199 12.66 0.38 14.77
C ASP A 199 11.24 0.92 14.48
N ASN A 200 11.14 2.11 13.92
CA ASN A 200 9.85 2.75 13.63
C ASN A 200 9.70 3.07 12.14
N PRO A 201 8.79 2.39 11.42
CA PRO A 201 8.58 2.62 9.99
C PRO A 201 7.90 3.96 9.67
N PHE A 202 7.29 4.62 10.67
CA PHE A 202 6.54 5.87 10.49
C PHE A 202 7.40 7.12 10.73
N GLU A 203 8.63 6.95 11.19
CA GLU A 203 9.55 8.05 11.43
C GLU A 203 10.52 8.27 10.27
N PHE A 204 11.01 9.50 10.19
CA PHE A 204 12.10 9.82 9.28
C PHE A 204 13.43 9.41 9.90
N ILE A 205 14.15 8.54 9.22
CA ILE A 205 15.50 8.10 9.59
C ILE A 205 16.54 8.69 8.64
N ARG A 206 17.76 8.85 9.08
CA ARG A 206 18.85 9.34 8.23
C ARG A 206 19.14 8.34 7.10
N ALA A 207 19.10 8.80 5.85
CA ALA A 207 19.34 7.97 4.67
C ALA A 207 20.84 7.79 4.38
N LYS A 208 21.69 8.76 4.76
CA LYS A 208 23.13 8.70 4.54
C LYS A 208 23.79 7.91 5.68
N LYS A 209 24.44 6.81 5.34
CA LYS A 209 25.34 6.09 6.26
C LYS A 209 26.64 6.88 6.40
N LYS A 210 27.11 7.00 7.64
CA LYS A 210 28.47 7.50 7.92
C LYS A 210 29.50 6.48 7.49
#